data_3c690bdf60ed902f0d889b9ced15ccc5
#
_entry.id   3c690bdf60ed902f0d889b9ced15ccc5
#
_cell.length_a   1.000
_cell.length_b   1.000
_cell.length_c   1.000
_cell.angle_alpha   90.00
_cell.angle_beta   90.00
_cell.angle_gamma   90.00
#
_symmetry.space_group_name_H-M   'P 1'
#
loop_
_entity.id
_entity.type
_entity.pdbx_description
1 polymer ?
#
loop_
_entity_poly.entity_id
_entity_poly.type
_entity_poly.pdbx_seq_one_letter_code
_entity_poly.pdbx_strand_id
1 'polypeptide(L)'
;GIGFGLCGANIWLVGGRASHLGQSTWLREIHGREEGAAPVVDLHTERAAAELVRLAITDGLVVGVHDISDGGPLVALAEMALASGYGADVNPYHKLSITGQMFGEDQGRYLVAVADVGDNRFFERAREANIPITGFGRAYADAQTLCVGDCGGGLVFGEVALTDLRTAHEGFFPKLMGEDAALA
;
A
#
# COMPACT_ATOMS: atom_id res chain seq x y z
N GLY A 1 -4.90 5.54 -12.47
CA GLY A 1 -3.58 4.86 -12.49
C GLY A 1 -3.24 4.29 -11.12
N ILE A 2 -2.17 3.49 -11.03
CA ILE A 2 -1.72 2.90 -9.76
C ILE A 2 -0.86 3.85 -8.93
N GLY A 3 -0.24 4.86 -9.53
CA GLY A 3 0.59 5.84 -8.81
C GLY A 3 -0.22 6.82 -7.97
N PHE A 4 0.45 7.62 -7.15
CA PHE A 4 -0.22 8.61 -6.27
C PHE A 4 -0.93 9.73 -7.02
N GLY A 5 -0.68 9.90 -8.30
CA GLY A 5 -1.32 10.89 -9.17
C GLY A 5 -0.90 12.35 -8.90
N LEU A 6 -0.82 12.73 -7.63
CA LEU A 6 -0.49 14.09 -7.19
C LEU A 6 0.48 14.07 -6.01
N CYS A 7 1.34 15.09 -5.96
CA CYS A 7 2.12 15.43 -4.78
C CYS A 7 1.18 15.82 -3.61
N GLY A 8 1.49 15.34 -2.42
CA GLY A 8 0.72 15.66 -1.22
C GLY A 8 -0.59 14.88 -1.07
N ALA A 9 -0.82 13.85 -1.90
CA ALA A 9 -2.00 13.00 -1.75
C ALA A 9 -1.98 12.26 -0.41
N ASN A 10 -3.11 12.24 0.27
CA ASN A 10 -3.33 11.40 1.44
C ASN A 10 -3.57 9.97 0.99
N ILE A 11 -2.94 9.02 1.67
CA ILE A 11 -3.06 7.60 1.36
C ILE A 11 -3.96 6.95 2.39
N TRP A 12 -5.04 6.33 1.92
CA TRP A 12 -6.04 5.66 2.74
C TRP A 12 -6.06 4.17 2.46
N LEU A 13 -6.15 3.38 3.53
CA LEU A 13 -6.44 1.96 3.46
C LEU A 13 -7.95 1.78 3.48
N VAL A 14 -8.51 1.24 2.41
CA VAL A 14 -9.90 0.79 2.30
C VAL A 14 -9.98 -0.67 2.74
N GLY A 15 -11.00 -1.02 3.49
CA GLY A 15 -11.13 -2.31 4.15
C GLY A 15 -10.56 -2.30 5.57
N GLY A 16 -10.71 -3.39 6.28
CA GLY A 16 -10.28 -3.51 7.67
C GLY A 16 -8.77 -3.40 7.85
N ARG A 17 -8.34 -2.98 9.02
CA ARG A 17 -6.96 -3.20 9.47
C ARG A 17 -6.75 -4.69 9.59
N ALA A 18 -5.75 -5.20 8.95
CA ALA A 18 -5.45 -6.60 8.93
C ALA A 18 -4.05 -6.87 9.48
N SER A 19 -3.82 -8.10 9.83
CA SER A 19 -2.54 -8.52 10.39
C SER A 19 -2.25 -10.00 10.11
N HIS A 20 -2.98 -10.58 9.16
CA HIS A 20 -2.86 -12.01 8.86
C HIS A 20 -1.58 -12.27 8.06
N LEU A 21 -0.68 -13.07 8.64
CA LEU A 21 0.59 -13.44 8.03
C LEU A 21 0.66 -14.93 7.63
N GLY A 22 -0.37 -15.72 7.91
CA GLY A 22 -0.43 -17.13 7.49
C GLY A 22 -0.40 -17.24 5.95
N GLN A 23 0.44 -18.13 5.41
CA GLN A 23 0.67 -18.33 3.98
C GLN A 23 1.13 -17.07 3.21
N SER A 24 1.63 -16.05 3.92
CA SER A 24 2.05 -14.78 3.30
C SER A 24 3.43 -14.87 2.66
N THR A 25 3.65 -14.00 1.70
CA THR A 25 4.97 -13.74 1.11
C THR A 25 6.00 -13.36 2.17
N TRP A 26 5.60 -12.61 3.20
CA TRP A 26 6.48 -12.30 4.34
C TRP A 26 7.01 -13.55 5.04
N LEU A 27 6.15 -14.53 5.37
CA LEU A 27 6.60 -15.77 6.02
C LEU A 27 7.53 -16.55 5.11
N ARG A 28 7.20 -16.66 3.83
CA ARG A 28 7.99 -17.41 2.86
C ARG A 28 9.36 -16.79 2.64
N GLU A 29 9.43 -15.50 2.32
CA GLU A 29 10.68 -14.85 1.89
C GLU A 29 11.60 -14.47 3.07
N ILE A 30 11.03 -14.07 4.22
CA ILE A 30 11.82 -13.61 5.37
C ILE A 30 12.12 -14.75 6.34
N HIS A 31 11.19 -15.68 6.51
CA HIS A 31 11.33 -16.74 7.50
C HIS A 31 11.52 -18.14 6.90
N GLY A 32 11.43 -18.30 5.58
CA GLY A 32 11.53 -19.60 4.91
C GLY A 32 10.41 -20.57 5.32
N ARG A 33 9.22 -20.05 5.67
CA ARG A 33 8.10 -20.82 6.25
C ARG A 33 6.85 -20.66 5.39
N GLU A 34 6.22 -21.77 5.07
CA GLU A 34 4.91 -21.84 4.41
C GLU A 34 3.95 -22.53 5.36
N GLU A 35 3.30 -21.75 6.22
CA GLU A 35 2.44 -22.30 7.28
C GLU A 35 1.29 -21.35 7.63
N GLY A 36 0.35 -21.88 8.41
CA GLY A 36 -0.87 -21.17 8.81
C GLY A 36 -2.00 -21.39 7.83
N ALA A 37 -3.16 -20.83 8.14
CA ALA A 37 -4.31 -20.83 7.24
C ALA A 37 -4.22 -19.65 6.28
N ALA A 38 -4.85 -19.75 5.12
CA ALA A 38 -5.08 -18.60 4.25
C ALA A 38 -5.99 -17.56 4.94
N PRO A 39 -5.92 -16.29 4.57
CA PRO A 39 -6.84 -15.26 5.08
C PRO A 39 -8.30 -15.64 4.84
N VAL A 40 -9.16 -15.29 5.80
CA VAL A 40 -10.60 -15.50 5.63
C VAL A 40 -11.14 -14.53 4.58
N VAL A 41 -11.90 -15.07 3.63
CA VAL A 41 -12.55 -14.27 2.58
C VAL A 41 -14.00 -14.02 2.96
N ASP A 42 -14.38 -12.73 3.05
CA ASP A 42 -15.78 -12.29 3.13
C ASP A 42 -16.17 -11.62 1.81
N LEU A 43 -16.80 -12.39 0.93
CA LEU A 43 -17.19 -11.93 -0.41
C LEU A 43 -18.17 -10.74 -0.39
N HIS A 44 -18.96 -10.60 0.68
CA HIS A 44 -19.87 -9.47 0.81
C HIS A 44 -19.10 -8.17 1.08
N THR A 45 -18.20 -8.20 2.06
CA THR A 45 -17.34 -7.05 2.39
C THR A 45 -16.39 -6.71 1.23
N GLU A 46 -15.82 -7.73 0.59
CA GLU A 46 -14.94 -7.55 -0.57
C GLU A 46 -15.66 -6.85 -1.73
N ARG A 47 -16.86 -7.32 -2.08
CA ARG A 47 -17.69 -6.69 -3.11
C ARG A 47 -18.06 -5.25 -2.76
N ALA A 48 -18.40 -4.96 -1.52
CA ALA A 48 -18.76 -3.62 -1.08
C ALA A 48 -17.55 -2.67 -1.13
N ALA A 49 -16.36 -3.13 -0.72
CA ALA A 49 -15.12 -2.37 -0.83
C ALA A 49 -14.74 -2.08 -2.29
N ALA A 50 -14.84 -3.09 -3.16
CA ALA A 50 -14.57 -2.93 -4.59
C ALA A 50 -15.54 -1.94 -5.24
N GLU A 51 -16.83 -1.97 -4.87
CA GLU A 51 -17.82 -1.03 -5.40
C GLU A 51 -17.58 0.40 -4.91
N LEU A 52 -17.21 0.59 -3.63
CA LEU A 52 -16.79 1.90 -3.12
C LEU A 52 -15.63 2.47 -3.94
N VAL A 53 -14.58 1.67 -4.17
CA VAL A 53 -13.39 2.07 -4.93
C VAL A 53 -13.77 2.40 -6.38
N ARG A 54 -14.57 1.55 -7.03
CA ARG A 54 -15.05 1.78 -8.40
C ARG A 54 -15.81 3.11 -8.53
N LEU A 55 -16.72 3.38 -7.59
CA LEU A 55 -17.47 4.65 -7.57
C LEU A 55 -16.55 5.84 -7.29
N ALA A 56 -15.60 5.70 -6.37
CA ALA A 56 -14.64 6.76 -6.07
C ALA A 56 -13.76 7.12 -7.30
N ILE A 57 -13.38 6.13 -8.10
CA ILE A 57 -12.69 6.34 -9.38
C ILE A 57 -13.61 7.09 -10.37
N THR A 58 -14.85 6.62 -10.53
CA THR A 58 -15.82 7.20 -11.48
C THR A 58 -16.15 8.65 -11.13
N ASP A 59 -16.29 8.95 -9.84
CA ASP A 59 -16.62 10.28 -9.33
C ASP A 59 -15.39 11.21 -9.25
N GLY A 60 -14.20 10.72 -9.62
CA GLY A 60 -12.94 11.48 -9.57
C GLY A 60 -12.50 11.87 -8.14
N LEU A 61 -12.89 11.07 -7.15
CA LEU A 61 -12.53 11.31 -5.75
C LEU A 61 -11.13 10.81 -5.40
N VAL A 62 -10.61 9.86 -6.16
CA VAL A 62 -9.29 9.26 -5.97
C VAL A 62 -8.39 9.55 -7.18
N VAL A 63 -7.12 9.79 -6.93
CA VAL A 63 -6.10 10.08 -7.95
C VAL A 63 -5.23 8.88 -8.27
N GLY A 64 -5.16 7.91 -7.35
CA GLY A 64 -4.47 6.64 -7.52
C GLY A 64 -5.13 5.55 -6.70
N VAL A 65 -5.07 4.32 -7.20
CA VAL A 65 -5.62 3.14 -6.53
C VAL A 65 -4.73 1.95 -6.80
N HIS A 66 -4.48 1.15 -5.77
CA HIS A 66 -3.83 -0.14 -5.85
C HIS A 66 -4.56 -1.15 -4.97
N ASP A 67 -4.81 -2.35 -5.46
CA ASP A 67 -5.27 -3.46 -4.62
C ASP A 67 -4.13 -3.97 -3.73
N ILE A 68 -4.48 -4.56 -2.60
CA ILE A 68 -3.51 -5.18 -1.71
C ILE A 68 -3.56 -6.69 -1.93
N SER A 69 -2.45 -7.23 -2.37
CA SER A 69 -2.27 -8.66 -2.65
C SER A 69 -0.98 -9.18 -2.00
N ASP A 70 -0.17 -9.92 -2.74
CA ASP A 70 1.09 -10.50 -2.28
C ASP A 70 2.05 -9.43 -1.71
N GLY A 71 2.58 -9.68 -0.52
CA GLY A 71 3.47 -8.76 0.19
C GLY A 71 2.77 -7.66 0.98
N GLY A 72 1.43 -7.58 0.90
CA GLY A 72 0.61 -6.68 1.73
C GLY A 72 0.71 -5.19 1.38
N PRO A 73 0.22 -4.31 2.28
CA PRO A 73 0.11 -2.88 1.99
C PRO A 73 1.43 -2.17 1.68
N LEU A 74 2.54 -2.62 2.27
CA LEU A 74 3.82 -1.94 2.05
C LEU A 74 4.38 -2.22 0.65
N VAL A 75 4.15 -3.42 0.11
CA VAL A 75 4.54 -3.74 -1.28
C VAL A 75 3.66 -2.96 -2.26
N ALA A 76 2.34 -2.94 -2.06
CA ALA A 76 1.43 -2.12 -2.88
C ALA A 76 1.82 -0.64 -2.86
N LEU A 77 2.21 -0.11 -1.69
CA LEU A 77 2.71 1.26 -1.56
C LEU A 77 4.02 1.49 -2.34
N ALA A 78 4.93 0.51 -2.29
CA ALA A 78 6.20 0.59 -3.04
C ALA A 78 5.93 0.65 -4.56
N GLU A 79 5.00 -0.15 -5.06
CA GLU A 79 4.60 -0.13 -6.47
C GLU A 79 3.94 1.20 -6.85
N MET A 80 3.08 1.76 -5.98
CA MET A 80 2.52 3.11 -6.18
C MET A 80 3.60 4.19 -6.22
N ALA A 81 4.60 4.10 -5.34
CA ALA A 81 5.71 5.02 -5.28
C ALA A 81 6.61 4.94 -6.53
N LEU A 82 6.95 3.72 -6.96
CA LEU A 82 7.72 3.50 -8.20
C LEU A 82 7.00 4.01 -9.43
N ALA A 83 5.68 3.80 -9.52
CA ALA A 83 4.86 4.28 -10.63
C ALA A 83 4.73 5.81 -10.67
N SER A 84 4.83 6.48 -9.53
CA SER A 84 4.72 7.94 -9.41
C SER A 84 6.08 8.65 -9.49
N GLY A 85 7.16 7.99 -9.05
CA GLY A 85 8.44 8.63 -8.75
C GLY A 85 8.40 9.50 -7.48
N TYR A 86 7.43 9.30 -6.59
CA TYR A 86 7.24 10.04 -5.35
C TYR A 86 7.43 9.11 -4.15
N GLY A 87 8.11 9.59 -3.12
CA GLY A 87 8.20 8.91 -1.83
C GLY A 87 6.93 9.07 -1.01
N ALA A 88 6.85 8.33 0.08
CA ALA A 88 5.72 8.41 1.01
C ALA A 88 6.13 8.04 2.44
N ASP A 89 5.43 8.63 3.40
CA ASP A 89 5.50 8.26 4.80
C ASP A 89 4.28 7.42 5.18
N VAL A 90 4.49 6.39 5.98
CA VAL A 90 3.45 5.53 6.52
C VAL A 90 3.47 5.56 8.04
N ASN A 91 2.34 5.83 8.66
CA ASN A 91 2.22 5.85 10.11
C ASN A 91 1.48 4.60 10.62
N PRO A 92 2.19 3.55 11.08
CA PRO A 92 1.55 2.37 11.62
C PRO A 92 0.83 2.67 12.94
N TYR A 93 -0.27 1.96 13.16
CA TYR A 93 -1.04 2.08 14.39
C TYR A 93 -0.35 1.34 15.54
N HIS A 94 0.06 2.04 16.59
CA HIS A 94 0.94 1.51 17.64
C HIS A 94 0.37 0.34 18.47
N LYS A 95 -0.95 0.10 18.41
CA LYS A 95 -1.59 -0.98 19.18
C LYS A 95 -1.62 -2.32 18.46
N LEU A 96 -1.12 -2.39 17.22
CA LEU A 96 -1.08 -3.60 16.41
C LEU A 96 0.36 -3.91 15.99
N SER A 97 0.61 -5.17 15.66
CA SER A 97 1.89 -5.59 15.07
C SER A 97 2.19 -4.78 13.82
N ILE A 98 3.33 -4.09 13.77
CA ILE A 98 3.78 -3.33 12.61
C ILE A 98 3.94 -4.26 11.41
N THR A 99 4.61 -5.42 11.61
CA THR A 99 4.77 -6.43 10.56
C THR A 99 3.43 -6.86 9.97
N GLY A 100 2.45 -7.18 10.82
CA GLY A 100 1.12 -7.57 10.36
C GLY A 100 0.40 -6.46 9.59
N GLN A 101 0.56 -5.19 10.01
CA GLN A 101 -0.05 -4.07 9.31
C GLN A 101 0.59 -3.80 7.94
N MET A 102 1.91 -3.97 7.83
CA MET A 102 2.67 -3.65 6.62
C MET A 102 2.67 -4.79 5.60
N PHE A 103 2.67 -6.05 6.07
CA PHE A 103 2.85 -7.23 5.25
C PHE A 103 1.69 -8.24 5.34
N GLY A 104 0.60 -7.90 6.04
CA GLY A 104 -0.59 -8.76 6.09
C GLY A 104 -1.30 -8.80 4.73
N GLU A 105 -1.68 -10.01 4.30
CA GLU A 105 -2.30 -10.27 2.99
C GLU A 105 -3.80 -10.57 3.08
N ASP A 106 -4.48 -9.95 4.06
CA ASP A 106 -5.94 -10.07 4.19
C ASP A 106 -6.64 -9.52 2.94
N GLN A 107 -7.74 -10.16 2.57
CA GLN A 107 -8.43 -9.94 1.29
C GLN A 107 -9.32 -8.70 1.28
N GLY A 108 -9.71 -8.26 0.06
CA GLY A 108 -10.70 -7.20 -0.16
C GLY A 108 -10.25 -5.80 0.27
N ARG A 109 -8.95 -5.52 0.19
CA ARG A 109 -8.37 -4.25 0.63
C ARG A 109 -7.69 -3.49 -0.50
N TYR A 110 -7.69 -2.16 -0.39
CA TYR A 110 -7.07 -1.27 -1.38
C TYR A 110 -6.32 -0.14 -0.69
N LEU A 111 -5.22 0.30 -1.29
CA LEU A 111 -4.65 1.62 -1.04
C LEU A 111 -5.24 2.60 -2.05
N VAL A 112 -5.71 3.72 -1.56
CA VAL A 112 -6.23 4.80 -2.39
C VAL A 112 -5.52 6.11 -2.07
N ALA A 113 -5.09 6.82 -3.09
CA ALA A 113 -4.53 8.16 -2.98
C ALA A 113 -5.64 9.18 -3.25
N VAL A 114 -5.87 10.08 -2.32
CA VAL A 114 -6.91 11.10 -2.36
C VAL A 114 -6.28 12.48 -2.23
N ALA A 115 -6.64 13.43 -3.10
CA ALA A 115 -6.23 14.82 -2.93
C ALA A 115 -6.95 15.43 -1.72
N ASP A 116 -6.31 16.37 -1.02
CA ASP A 116 -6.87 17.02 0.18
C ASP A 116 -8.32 17.52 -0.02
N VAL A 117 -8.62 18.06 -1.19
CA VAL A 117 -9.97 18.56 -1.53
C VAL A 117 -11.00 17.45 -1.73
N GLY A 118 -10.57 16.22 -1.90
CA GLY A 118 -11.44 15.04 -2.10
C GLY A 118 -11.74 14.27 -0.83
N ASP A 119 -10.96 14.47 0.23
CA ASP A 119 -10.99 13.66 1.45
C ASP A 119 -12.40 13.57 2.06
N ASN A 120 -13.05 14.70 2.30
CA ASN A 120 -14.37 14.72 2.95
C ASN A 120 -15.42 13.92 2.15
N ARG A 121 -15.45 14.07 0.83
CA ARG A 121 -16.38 13.36 -0.04
C ARG A 121 -16.09 11.86 -0.07
N PHE A 122 -14.82 11.48 -0.07
CA PHE A 122 -14.42 10.09 0.00
C PHE A 122 -14.83 9.46 1.34
N PHE A 123 -14.63 10.17 2.46
CA PHE A 123 -15.08 9.73 3.79
C PHE A 123 -16.60 9.51 3.86
N GLU A 124 -17.38 10.46 3.31
CA GLU A 124 -18.85 10.33 3.28
C GLU A 124 -19.28 9.08 2.51
N ARG A 125 -18.69 8.84 1.34
CA ARG A 125 -18.96 7.64 0.53
C ARG A 125 -18.62 6.34 1.27
N ALA A 126 -17.45 6.29 1.92
CA ALA A 126 -17.05 5.11 2.68
C ALA A 126 -18.00 4.85 3.86
N ARG A 127 -18.44 5.91 4.55
CA ARG A 127 -19.41 5.82 5.65
C ARG A 127 -20.78 5.34 5.17
N GLU A 128 -21.27 5.85 4.05
CA GLU A 128 -22.54 5.43 3.45
C GLU A 128 -22.49 3.95 3.04
N ALA A 129 -21.35 3.50 2.50
CA ALA A 129 -21.12 2.11 2.13
C ALA A 129 -20.85 1.19 3.34
N ASN A 130 -20.72 1.74 4.56
CA ASN A 130 -20.31 1.03 5.76
C ASN A 130 -18.98 0.28 5.60
N ILE A 131 -18.05 0.83 4.83
CA ILE A 131 -16.72 0.27 4.62
C ILE A 131 -15.72 1.03 5.51
N PRO A 132 -14.95 0.32 6.36
CA PRO A 132 -13.92 0.95 7.15
C PRO A 132 -12.82 1.50 6.26
N ILE A 133 -12.40 2.73 6.53
CA ILE A 133 -11.21 3.34 5.94
C ILE A 133 -10.29 3.83 7.05
N THR A 134 -9.00 3.79 6.79
CA THR A 134 -7.98 4.20 7.76
C THR A 134 -6.91 5.02 7.07
N GLY A 135 -6.50 6.14 7.67
CA GLY A 135 -5.32 6.85 7.22
C GLY A 135 -4.10 5.93 7.25
N PHE A 136 -3.41 5.82 6.13
CA PHE A 136 -2.25 4.95 5.99
C PHE A 136 -0.96 5.75 5.91
N GLY A 137 -0.97 6.86 5.16
CA GLY A 137 0.21 7.69 4.98
C GLY A 137 -0.04 8.90 4.09
N ARG A 138 1.05 9.49 3.61
CA ARG A 138 1.03 10.64 2.70
C ARG A 138 2.16 10.56 1.69
N ALA A 139 1.90 10.94 0.44
CA ALA A 139 2.87 10.99 -0.64
C ALA A 139 3.51 12.38 -0.76
N TYR A 140 4.81 12.43 -1.09
CA TYR A 140 5.58 13.66 -1.24
C TYR A 140 6.41 13.62 -2.53
N ALA A 141 6.30 14.65 -3.38
CA ALA A 141 7.03 14.69 -4.65
C ALA A 141 8.55 14.91 -4.50
N ASP A 142 8.95 15.57 -3.43
CA ASP A 142 10.35 15.85 -3.10
C ASP A 142 11.02 14.72 -2.32
N ALA A 143 10.23 13.76 -1.78
CA ALA A 143 10.78 12.59 -1.12
C ALA A 143 11.20 11.53 -2.15
N GLN A 144 12.36 10.95 -1.93
CA GLN A 144 12.91 9.85 -2.73
C GLN A 144 13.02 8.54 -1.92
N THR A 145 12.23 8.46 -0.84
CA THR A 145 12.23 7.32 0.08
C THR A 145 10.81 6.91 0.43
N LEU A 146 10.64 5.63 0.77
CA LEU A 146 9.51 5.17 1.56
C LEU A 146 9.94 5.05 3.02
N CYS A 147 9.18 5.66 3.91
CA CYS A 147 9.45 5.67 5.32
C CYS A 147 8.28 5.07 6.10
N VAL A 148 8.57 4.16 7.01
CA VAL A 148 7.61 3.61 7.97
C VAL A 148 7.89 4.20 9.34
N GLY A 149 7.05 5.11 9.80
CA GLY A 149 7.21 5.87 11.03
C GLY A 149 7.04 7.36 10.81
N ASP A 150 7.45 8.16 11.79
CA ASP A 150 7.45 9.61 11.71
C ASP A 150 8.81 10.12 11.20
N CYS A 151 8.95 10.25 9.90
CA CYS A 151 10.18 10.73 9.25
C CYS A 151 10.39 12.25 9.38
N GLY A 152 9.44 12.96 9.99
CA GLY A 152 9.57 14.39 10.35
C GLY A 152 10.33 14.65 11.65
N GLY A 153 10.87 13.62 12.31
CA GLY A 153 11.66 13.76 13.54
C GLY A 153 11.20 12.88 14.71
N GLY A 154 10.26 11.97 14.45
CA GLY A 154 9.78 10.98 15.41
C GLY A 154 10.46 9.62 15.28
N LEU A 155 9.75 8.57 15.69
CA LEU A 155 10.24 7.19 15.64
C LEU A 155 10.11 6.62 14.23
N VAL A 156 11.23 6.24 13.62
CA VAL A 156 11.31 5.56 12.34
C VAL A 156 11.55 4.06 12.57
N PHE A 157 10.70 3.21 11.96
CA PHE A 157 10.84 1.75 12.00
C PHE A 157 11.63 1.21 10.82
N GLY A 158 11.61 1.92 9.70
CA GLY A 158 12.36 1.58 8.50
C GLY A 158 12.23 2.64 7.42
N GLU A 159 13.25 2.72 6.58
CA GLU A 159 13.29 3.61 5.43
C GLU A 159 14.03 2.92 4.28
N VAL A 160 13.56 3.12 3.05
CA VAL A 160 14.20 2.58 1.85
C VAL A 160 14.15 3.59 0.71
N ALA A 161 15.26 3.74 -0.01
CA ALA A 161 15.33 4.63 -1.16
C ALA A 161 14.53 4.06 -2.35
N LEU A 162 13.87 4.93 -3.11
CA LEU A 162 13.17 4.53 -4.34
C LEU A 162 14.11 3.93 -5.38
N THR A 163 15.37 4.37 -5.42
CA THR A 163 16.40 3.79 -6.28
C THR A 163 16.68 2.33 -5.97
N ASP A 164 16.71 1.97 -4.68
CA ASP A 164 16.95 0.59 -4.25
C ASP A 164 15.74 -0.29 -4.55
N LEU A 165 14.53 0.23 -4.28
CA LEU A 165 13.27 -0.43 -4.65
C LEU A 165 13.19 -0.66 -6.16
N ARG A 166 13.53 0.33 -6.97
CA ARG A 166 13.53 0.23 -8.43
C ARG A 166 14.52 -0.82 -8.91
N THR A 167 15.73 -0.81 -8.36
CA THR A 167 16.75 -1.81 -8.69
C THR A 167 16.28 -3.22 -8.36
N ALA A 168 15.63 -3.42 -7.21
CA ALA A 168 15.09 -4.72 -6.81
C ALA A 168 13.94 -5.16 -7.72
N HIS A 169 13.01 -4.25 -8.04
CA HIS A 169 11.80 -4.54 -8.82
C HIS A 169 12.10 -4.73 -10.30
N GLU A 170 12.82 -3.80 -10.93
CA GLU A 170 13.10 -3.81 -12.38
C GLU A 170 14.30 -4.70 -12.74
N GLY A 171 15.22 -4.94 -11.80
CA GLY A 171 16.42 -5.76 -12.03
C GLY A 171 16.18 -7.27 -12.06
N PHE A 172 15.01 -7.75 -11.65
CA PHE A 172 14.72 -9.18 -11.56
C PHE A 172 14.71 -9.86 -12.94
N PHE A 173 13.93 -9.37 -13.89
CA PHE A 173 13.82 -9.98 -15.22
C PHE A 173 15.11 -9.87 -16.05
N PRO A 174 15.78 -8.70 -16.15
CA PRO A 174 17.07 -8.61 -16.83
C PRO A 174 18.08 -9.62 -16.28
N LYS A 175 18.21 -9.71 -14.97
CA LYS A 175 19.11 -10.68 -14.32
C LYS A 175 18.72 -12.14 -14.63
N LEU A 176 17.42 -12.46 -14.60
CA LEU A 176 16.91 -13.80 -14.92
C LEU A 176 17.16 -14.16 -16.38
N MET A 177 17.08 -13.19 -17.29
CA MET A 177 17.31 -13.36 -18.74
C MET A 177 18.80 -13.34 -19.13
N GLY A 178 19.71 -13.19 -18.17
CA GLY A 178 21.15 -13.19 -18.42
C GLY A 178 21.67 -11.86 -19.01
N GLU A 179 20.89 -10.82 -18.98
CA GLU A 179 21.36 -9.48 -19.25
C GLU A 179 22.03 -8.96 -17.98
N ASP A 180 23.36 -8.89 -17.97
CA ASP A 180 24.08 -8.14 -16.94
C ASP A 180 23.59 -6.71 -17.00
N ALA A 181 22.88 -6.27 -15.97
CA ALA A 181 22.28 -4.94 -15.90
C ALA A 181 23.38 -3.88 -15.90
N ALA A 182 23.80 -3.48 -17.07
CA ALA A 182 24.49 -2.23 -17.31
C ALA A 182 23.44 -1.11 -17.27
N LEU A 183 22.86 -0.88 -16.10
CA LEU A 183 22.12 0.33 -15.82
C LEU A 183 23.12 1.33 -15.24
N ALA A 184 23.65 2.13 -16.14
CA ALA A 184 24.38 3.34 -15.81
C ALA A 184 23.43 4.42 -15.26
#